data_b1ca2294ee14709bb306e00b2ecba6b4
#
_entry.id   b1ca2294ee14709bb306e00b2ecba6b4
#
_cell.length_a   1.000
_cell.length_b   1.000
_cell.length_c   1.000
_cell.angle_alpha   90.00
_cell.angle_beta   90.00
_cell.angle_gamma   90.00
#
_symmetry.space_group_name_H-M   'P 1'
#
loop_
_entity.id
_entity.type
_entity.pdbx_description
1 polymer ?
#
loop_
_entity_poly.entity_id
_entity_poly.type
_entity_poly.pdbx_seq_one_letter_code
_entity_poly.pdbx_strand_id
1 'polypeptide(L)'
;FVPLVFDKLYQFATLDFGSVLRSVEEPIARMQEYLHDLFALPDERFSLTDSLIQWFKSIFDYDTINTAFSSIVSLTLSAVIAFFSISFITFFFLKDDELFLSMLKAPFPERVHGNIERAMSSVSQLLMRYFTGILSESCILMIVISVTMIFFGMRTQDAFFIGLIMGVMNVVPYAGPLIGGVMSVFMGVVTPIEGMTTGHTMFVIAGSLLIIKGFDDFVLQPTLYSERVKAHPLEIFIVILIAGSLAGIVGMLLAIPSYTVLRVFAKEFFSQFRLVQKLTEKI
;
A
#
# COMPACT_ATOMS: atom_id res chain seq x y z
N PHE A 1 6.49 -16.38 10.28
CA PHE A 1 6.03 -15.02 9.96
C PHE A 1 5.56 -14.29 11.22
N VAL A 2 4.52 -14.81 11.89
CA VAL A 2 3.93 -14.17 13.09
C VAL A 2 4.97 -13.85 14.18
N PRO A 3 5.87 -14.77 14.58
CA PRO A 3 6.89 -14.46 15.59
C PRO A 3 7.84 -13.32 15.17
N LEU A 4 8.21 -13.25 13.89
CA LEU A 4 9.09 -12.18 13.37
C LEU A 4 8.42 -10.80 13.50
N VAL A 5 7.14 -10.71 13.17
CA VAL A 5 6.37 -9.46 13.28
C VAL A 5 6.25 -9.04 14.75
N PHE A 6 5.92 -9.98 15.64
CA PHE A 6 5.84 -9.69 17.08
C PHE A 6 7.18 -9.27 17.68
N ASP A 7 8.28 -9.93 17.31
CA ASP A 7 9.62 -9.56 17.75
C ASP A 7 9.98 -8.13 17.31
N LYS A 8 9.69 -7.77 16.07
CA LYS A 8 9.93 -6.41 15.57
C LYS A 8 9.03 -5.37 16.24
N LEU A 9 7.76 -5.67 16.46
CA LEU A 9 6.86 -4.77 17.19
C LEU A 9 7.34 -4.58 18.63
N TYR A 10 7.83 -5.64 19.28
CA TYR A 10 8.39 -5.54 20.63
C TYR A 10 9.68 -4.69 20.65
N GLN A 11 10.56 -4.86 19.67
CA GLN A 11 11.75 -4.02 19.51
C GLN A 11 11.36 -2.55 19.32
N PHE A 12 10.32 -2.25 18.54
CA PHE A 12 9.78 -0.89 18.40
C PHE A 12 9.24 -0.34 19.72
N ALA A 13 8.48 -1.11 20.46
CA ALA A 13 7.88 -0.69 21.74
C ALA A 13 8.93 -0.44 22.83
N THR A 14 10.10 -1.06 22.74
CA THR A 14 11.20 -0.93 23.73
C THR A 14 12.28 0.07 23.32
N LEU A 15 12.14 0.75 22.18
CA LEU A 15 13.09 1.74 21.72
C LEU A 15 13.18 2.95 22.65
N ASP A 16 14.41 3.35 22.96
CA ASP A 16 14.68 4.66 23.52
C ASP A 16 14.61 5.74 22.43
N PHE A 17 13.42 6.31 22.25
CA PHE A 17 13.19 7.37 21.27
C PHE A 17 14.10 8.59 21.45
N GLY A 18 14.60 8.85 22.67
CA GLY A 18 15.55 9.91 22.92
C GLY A 18 16.91 9.67 22.26
N SER A 19 17.34 8.42 22.20
CA SER A 19 18.58 8.04 21.49
C SER A 19 18.41 8.08 19.97
N VAL A 20 17.24 7.69 19.48
CA VAL A 20 16.87 7.74 18.06
C VAL A 20 16.84 9.19 17.57
N LEU A 21 16.17 10.08 18.29
CA LEU A 21 16.12 11.50 17.94
C LEU A 21 17.52 12.11 17.84
N ARG A 22 18.40 11.83 18.80
CA ARG A 22 19.79 12.31 18.77
C ARG A 22 20.59 11.79 17.57
N SER A 23 20.35 10.55 17.14
CA SER A 23 21.06 9.98 15.99
C SER A 23 20.57 10.52 14.64
N VAL A 24 19.36 11.08 14.60
CA VAL A 24 18.77 11.68 13.39
C VAL A 24 18.98 13.20 13.34
N GLU A 25 19.15 13.86 14.48
CA GLU A 25 19.32 15.31 14.62
C GLU A 25 20.52 15.83 13.80
N GLU A 26 21.69 15.19 13.90
CA GLU A 26 22.89 15.60 13.19
C GLU A 26 22.77 15.44 11.66
N PRO A 27 22.29 14.32 11.08
CA PRO A 27 22.03 14.20 9.65
C PRO A 27 21.01 15.21 9.11
N ILE A 28 19.96 15.51 9.86
CA ILE A 28 18.94 16.49 9.46
C ILE A 28 19.51 17.90 9.48
N ALA A 29 20.30 18.27 10.51
CA ALA A 29 20.95 19.56 10.60
C ALA A 29 21.91 19.79 9.42
N ARG A 30 22.72 18.79 9.06
CA ARG A 30 23.61 18.86 7.90
C ARG A 30 22.82 19.00 6.58
N MET A 31 21.70 18.30 6.44
CA MET A 31 20.84 18.42 5.26
C MET A 31 20.21 19.81 5.19
N GLN A 32 19.79 20.38 6.31
CA GLN A 32 19.26 21.73 6.39
C GLN A 32 20.30 22.77 5.99
N GLU A 33 21.54 22.65 6.48
CA GLU A 33 22.68 23.50 6.11
C GLU A 33 22.96 23.40 4.60
N TYR A 34 22.98 22.20 4.05
CA TYR A 34 23.18 21.98 2.61
C TYR A 34 22.07 22.57 1.75
N LEU A 35 20.80 22.43 2.19
CA LEU A 35 19.65 23.03 1.49
C LEU A 35 19.65 24.54 1.61
N HIS A 36 20.07 25.09 2.74
CA HIS A 36 20.22 26.52 2.95
C HIS A 36 21.25 27.12 1.98
N ASP A 37 22.41 26.49 1.85
CA ASP A 37 23.45 26.90 0.92
C ASP A 37 23.01 26.77 -0.55
N LEU A 38 22.24 25.73 -0.89
CA LEU A 38 21.81 25.47 -2.26
C LEU A 38 20.70 26.42 -2.73
N PHE A 39 19.77 26.77 -1.84
CA PHE A 39 18.56 27.53 -2.18
C PHE A 39 18.56 28.96 -1.65
N ALA A 40 19.63 29.42 -0.96
CA ALA A 40 19.73 30.75 -0.35
C ALA A 40 18.47 31.15 0.46
N LEU A 41 17.94 30.20 1.27
CA LEU A 41 16.74 30.41 2.06
C LEU A 41 16.98 31.38 3.22
N PRO A 42 16.03 32.28 3.55
CA PRO A 42 16.19 33.20 4.68
C PRO A 42 16.19 32.46 6.03
N ASP A 43 17.11 32.83 6.91
CA ASP A 43 17.48 32.16 8.18
C ASP A 43 16.36 32.01 9.22
N GLU A 44 15.23 32.72 9.11
CA GLU A 44 14.44 32.98 10.34
C GLU A 44 13.10 32.24 10.46
N ARG A 45 12.65 31.39 9.54
CA ARG A 45 11.25 30.93 9.60
C ARG A 45 10.97 29.42 9.45
N PHE A 46 11.94 28.61 9.16
CA PHE A 46 11.65 27.19 8.95
C PHE A 46 12.77 26.29 9.49
N SER A 47 12.63 25.87 10.76
CA SER A 47 13.44 24.78 11.28
C SER A 47 12.84 23.45 10.84
N LEU A 48 13.42 22.86 9.79
CA LEU A 48 13.11 21.50 9.37
C LEU A 48 13.31 20.52 10.52
N THR A 49 14.36 20.74 11.31
CA THR A 49 14.71 19.91 12.48
C THR A 49 13.58 19.91 13.50
N ASP A 50 13.08 21.08 13.92
CA ASP A 50 12.02 21.17 14.93
C ASP A 50 10.69 20.60 14.41
N SER A 51 10.37 20.90 13.15
CA SER A 51 9.15 20.40 12.52
C SER A 51 9.16 18.88 12.37
N LEU A 52 10.28 18.30 11.93
CA LEU A 52 10.46 16.86 11.81
C LEU A 52 10.49 16.17 13.18
N ILE A 53 11.15 16.77 14.17
CA ILE A 53 11.19 16.25 15.55
C ILE A 53 9.78 16.29 16.19
N GLN A 54 9.02 17.37 16.00
CA GLN A 54 7.65 17.44 16.51
C GLN A 54 6.74 16.43 15.80
N TRP A 55 6.84 16.33 14.47
CA TRP A 55 6.10 15.35 13.70
C TRP A 55 6.47 13.91 14.12
N PHE A 56 7.76 13.65 14.31
CA PHE A 56 8.27 12.37 14.78
C PHE A 56 7.73 12.04 16.19
N LYS A 57 7.78 12.99 17.14
CA LYS A 57 7.21 12.81 18.47
C LYS A 57 5.71 12.55 18.44
N SER A 58 4.96 13.21 17.54
CA SER A 58 3.51 13.01 17.44
C SER A 58 3.12 11.63 16.91
N ILE A 59 3.95 11.02 16.08
CA ILE A 59 3.72 9.64 15.58
C ILE A 59 4.11 8.59 16.65
N PHE A 60 5.16 8.87 17.43
CA PHE A 60 5.75 7.92 18.37
C PHE A 60 5.42 8.25 19.84
N ASP A 61 4.33 8.97 20.08
CA ASP A 61 3.82 9.13 21.43
C ASP A 61 3.37 7.78 22.03
N TYR A 62 3.63 7.57 23.33
CA TYR A 62 3.34 6.32 24.04
C TYR A 62 1.87 5.89 23.86
N ASP A 63 0.95 6.83 23.88
CA ASP A 63 -0.48 6.57 23.69
C ASP A 63 -0.79 6.11 22.27
N THR A 64 -0.11 6.67 21.27
CA THR A 64 -0.24 6.26 19.86
C THR A 64 0.27 4.83 19.65
N ILE A 65 1.43 4.49 20.25
CA ILE A 65 2.00 3.13 20.16
C ILE A 65 1.10 2.11 20.86
N ASN A 66 0.62 2.43 22.07
CA ASN A 66 -0.26 1.54 22.84
C ASN A 66 -1.61 1.33 22.12
N THR A 67 -2.14 2.41 21.54
CA THR A 67 -3.35 2.34 20.71
C THR A 67 -3.13 1.51 19.44
N ALA A 68 -1.99 1.66 18.77
CA ALA A 68 -1.62 0.85 17.62
C ALA A 68 -1.48 -0.64 18.02
N PHE A 69 -0.84 -0.94 19.15
CA PHE A 69 -0.69 -2.30 19.63
C PHE A 69 -2.05 -2.96 19.98
N SER A 70 -2.90 -2.27 20.73
CA SER A 70 -4.25 -2.75 21.05
C SER A 70 -5.12 -2.91 19.79
N SER A 71 -4.93 -2.03 18.79
CA SER A 71 -5.58 -2.12 17.48
C SER A 71 -5.11 -3.36 16.70
N ILE A 72 -3.82 -3.72 16.76
CA ILE A 72 -3.30 -4.93 16.11
C ILE A 72 -3.92 -6.19 16.74
N VAL A 73 -4.06 -6.24 18.06
CA VAL A 73 -4.69 -7.38 18.75
C VAL A 73 -6.17 -7.50 18.35
N SER A 74 -6.91 -6.40 18.32
CA SER A 74 -8.32 -6.39 17.90
C SER A 74 -8.47 -6.71 16.40
N LEU A 75 -7.56 -6.21 15.56
CA LEU A 75 -7.50 -6.53 14.14
C LEU A 75 -7.24 -8.04 13.90
N THR A 76 -6.41 -8.67 14.73
CA THR A 76 -6.11 -10.10 14.60
C THR A 76 -7.38 -10.94 14.80
N LEU A 77 -8.15 -10.67 15.83
CA LEU A 77 -9.42 -11.37 16.06
C LEU A 77 -10.43 -11.13 14.94
N SER A 78 -10.58 -9.87 14.53
CA SER A 78 -11.45 -9.49 13.41
C SER A 78 -11.00 -10.13 12.10
N ALA A 79 -9.68 -10.23 11.86
CA ALA A 79 -9.12 -10.88 10.68
C ALA A 79 -9.40 -12.40 10.66
N VAL A 80 -9.36 -13.07 11.81
CA VAL A 80 -9.71 -14.51 11.90
C VAL A 80 -11.17 -14.73 11.54
N ILE A 81 -12.07 -13.91 12.10
CA ILE A 81 -13.52 -14.00 11.79
C ILE A 81 -13.76 -13.69 10.30
N ALA A 82 -13.14 -12.64 9.78
CA ALA A 82 -13.24 -12.27 8.36
C ALA A 82 -12.68 -13.37 7.46
N PHE A 83 -11.53 -13.94 7.78
CA PHE A 83 -10.92 -15.04 7.02
C PHE A 83 -11.84 -16.27 6.99
N PHE A 84 -12.40 -16.66 8.14
CA PHE A 84 -13.35 -17.77 8.22
C PHE A 84 -14.60 -17.48 7.38
N SER A 85 -15.19 -16.29 7.52
CA SER A 85 -16.39 -15.90 6.78
C SER A 85 -16.13 -15.86 5.27
N ILE A 86 -15.03 -15.25 4.84
CA ILE A 86 -14.66 -15.19 3.43
C ILE A 86 -14.41 -16.59 2.88
N SER A 87 -13.65 -17.42 3.60
CA SER A 87 -13.37 -18.80 3.18
C SER A 87 -14.62 -19.62 3.06
N PHE A 88 -15.56 -19.49 4.02
CA PHE A 88 -16.84 -20.17 4.01
C PHE A 88 -17.70 -19.77 2.81
N ILE A 89 -17.87 -18.47 2.59
CA ILE A 89 -18.64 -17.94 1.46
C ILE A 89 -18.01 -18.37 0.13
N THR A 90 -16.67 -18.24 0.01
CA THR A 90 -15.94 -18.65 -1.19
C THR A 90 -16.09 -20.14 -1.48
N PHE A 91 -16.03 -20.98 -0.45
CA PHE A 91 -16.23 -22.42 -0.60
C PHE A 91 -17.60 -22.75 -1.21
N PHE A 92 -18.68 -22.12 -0.74
CA PHE A 92 -20.01 -22.35 -1.27
C PHE A 92 -20.18 -21.84 -2.70
N PHE A 93 -19.62 -20.67 -3.02
CA PHE A 93 -19.65 -20.17 -4.39
C PHE A 93 -18.80 -21.00 -5.37
N LEU A 94 -17.70 -21.60 -4.92
CA LEU A 94 -16.92 -22.51 -5.73
C LEU A 94 -17.59 -23.90 -5.88
N LYS A 95 -18.36 -24.32 -4.89
CA LYS A 95 -19.10 -25.58 -4.93
C LYS A 95 -20.30 -25.50 -5.88
N ASP A 96 -20.88 -24.33 -6.02
CA ASP A 96 -22.05 -24.07 -6.85
C ASP A 96 -21.78 -22.86 -7.75
N ASP A 97 -21.20 -23.13 -8.91
CA ASP A 97 -20.71 -22.11 -9.85
C ASP A 97 -21.81 -21.15 -10.35
N GLU A 98 -23.06 -21.63 -10.39
CA GLU A 98 -24.19 -20.84 -10.87
C GLU A 98 -24.92 -20.08 -9.75
N LEU A 99 -24.66 -20.40 -8.48
CA LEU A 99 -25.36 -19.84 -7.34
C LEU A 99 -25.30 -18.30 -7.33
N PHE A 100 -24.10 -17.74 -7.41
CA PHE A 100 -23.89 -16.30 -7.39
C PHE A 100 -24.59 -15.60 -8.56
N LEU A 101 -24.47 -16.16 -9.76
CA LEU A 101 -25.06 -15.58 -10.96
C LEU A 101 -26.58 -15.67 -10.95
N SER A 102 -27.16 -16.79 -10.46
CA SER A 102 -28.60 -16.97 -10.31
C SER A 102 -29.18 -16.01 -9.28
N MET A 103 -28.51 -15.85 -8.13
CA MET A 103 -28.90 -14.87 -7.11
C MET A 103 -28.90 -13.43 -7.66
N LEU A 104 -27.87 -13.10 -8.47
CA LEU A 104 -27.75 -11.77 -9.07
C LEU A 104 -28.83 -11.51 -10.13
N LYS A 105 -29.26 -12.53 -10.87
CA LYS A 105 -30.32 -12.44 -11.89
C LYS A 105 -31.72 -12.40 -11.28
N ALA A 106 -31.95 -13.05 -10.15
CA ALA A 106 -33.27 -13.25 -9.56
C ALA A 106 -34.13 -11.97 -9.42
N PRO A 107 -33.60 -10.79 -9.03
CA PRO A 107 -34.42 -9.58 -8.92
C PRO A 107 -34.71 -8.89 -10.26
N PHE A 108 -34.15 -9.36 -11.38
CA PHE A 108 -34.20 -8.68 -12.68
C PHE A 108 -35.06 -9.48 -13.69
N PRO A 109 -35.77 -8.81 -14.61
CA PRO A 109 -36.49 -9.47 -15.69
C PRO A 109 -35.55 -10.16 -16.66
N GLU A 110 -35.99 -11.27 -17.29
CA GLU A 110 -35.19 -12.11 -18.19
C GLU A 110 -34.51 -11.35 -19.32
N ARG A 111 -35.14 -10.28 -19.82
CA ARG A 111 -34.60 -9.43 -20.90
C ARG A 111 -33.22 -8.80 -20.59
N VAL A 112 -32.86 -8.67 -19.32
CA VAL A 112 -31.54 -8.07 -18.92
C VAL A 112 -30.55 -9.11 -18.41
N HIS A 113 -30.94 -10.39 -18.30
CA HIS A 113 -30.06 -11.46 -17.84
C HIS A 113 -28.79 -11.57 -18.67
N GLY A 114 -28.89 -11.43 -20.01
CA GLY A 114 -27.72 -11.42 -20.89
C GLY A 114 -26.76 -10.27 -20.66
N ASN A 115 -27.25 -9.10 -20.23
CA ASN A 115 -26.38 -7.97 -19.86
C ASN A 115 -25.65 -8.27 -18.55
N ILE A 116 -26.34 -8.87 -17.57
CA ILE A 116 -25.76 -9.28 -16.29
C ILE A 116 -24.64 -10.30 -16.51
N GLU A 117 -24.86 -11.30 -17.37
CA GLU A 117 -23.85 -12.31 -17.67
C GLU A 117 -22.59 -11.71 -18.28
N ARG A 118 -22.77 -10.84 -19.30
CA ARG A 118 -21.64 -10.14 -19.93
C ARG A 118 -20.90 -9.24 -18.93
N ALA A 119 -21.65 -8.49 -18.10
CA ALA A 119 -21.05 -7.66 -17.07
C ALA A 119 -20.23 -8.50 -16.10
N MET A 120 -20.77 -9.61 -15.61
CA MET A 120 -20.08 -10.50 -14.67
C MET A 120 -18.84 -11.16 -15.26
N SER A 121 -18.92 -11.62 -16.52
CA SER A 121 -17.77 -12.16 -17.22
C SER A 121 -16.64 -11.11 -17.34
N SER A 122 -17.00 -9.90 -17.75
CA SER A 122 -16.04 -8.78 -17.86
C SER A 122 -15.44 -8.40 -16.51
N VAL A 123 -16.27 -8.29 -15.46
CA VAL A 123 -15.84 -8.03 -14.08
C VAL A 123 -14.87 -9.09 -13.60
N SER A 124 -15.21 -10.37 -13.75
CA SER A 124 -14.37 -11.49 -13.33
C SER A 124 -12.99 -11.44 -13.98
N GLN A 125 -12.93 -11.22 -15.31
CA GLN A 125 -11.66 -11.12 -16.02
C GLN A 125 -10.82 -9.93 -15.56
N LEU A 126 -11.43 -8.75 -15.40
CA LEU A 126 -10.71 -7.55 -15.00
C LEU A 126 -10.21 -7.66 -13.55
N LEU A 127 -11.03 -8.18 -12.64
CA LEU A 127 -10.63 -8.39 -11.25
C LEU A 127 -9.53 -9.46 -11.13
N MET A 128 -9.63 -10.56 -11.86
CA MET A 128 -8.60 -11.60 -11.87
C MET A 128 -7.24 -11.02 -12.33
N ARG A 129 -7.23 -10.28 -13.43
CA ARG A 129 -6.03 -9.59 -13.92
C ARG A 129 -5.47 -8.59 -12.91
N TYR A 130 -6.35 -7.81 -12.29
CA TYR A 130 -5.96 -6.84 -11.27
C TYR A 130 -5.29 -7.51 -10.06
N PHE A 131 -5.96 -8.50 -9.45
CA PHE A 131 -5.42 -9.18 -8.27
C PHE A 131 -4.16 -9.98 -8.57
N THR A 132 -4.10 -10.68 -9.71
CA THR A 132 -2.89 -11.39 -10.12
C THR A 132 -1.74 -10.41 -10.35
N GLY A 133 -2.01 -9.28 -11.00
CA GLY A 133 -1.01 -8.26 -11.25
C GLY A 133 -0.45 -7.67 -9.95
N ILE A 134 -1.32 -7.23 -9.03
CA ILE A 134 -0.87 -6.59 -7.78
C ILE A 134 -0.15 -7.58 -6.85
N LEU A 135 -0.60 -8.83 -6.78
CA LEU A 135 0.09 -9.87 -6.02
C LEU A 135 1.47 -10.17 -6.59
N SER A 136 1.57 -10.29 -7.92
CA SER A 136 2.86 -10.52 -8.59
C SER A 136 3.82 -9.36 -8.37
N GLU A 137 3.36 -8.12 -8.53
CA GLU A 137 4.14 -6.90 -8.27
C GLU A 137 4.62 -6.85 -6.82
N SER A 138 3.71 -7.06 -5.87
CA SER A 138 4.03 -7.07 -4.44
C SER A 138 5.07 -8.14 -4.07
N CYS A 139 4.95 -9.34 -4.63
CA CYS A 139 5.95 -10.40 -4.43
C CYS A 139 7.31 -10.04 -5.04
N ILE A 140 7.33 -9.49 -6.26
CA ILE A 140 8.56 -9.06 -6.92
C ILE A 140 9.24 -7.95 -6.09
N LEU A 141 8.49 -6.92 -5.68
CA LEU A 141 9.02 -5.84 -4.86
C LEU A 141 9.56 -6.35 -3.52
N MET A 142 8.84 -7.24 -2.84
CA MET A 142 9.29 -7.86 -1.61
C MET A 142 10.65 -8.54 -1.80
N ILE A 143 10.81 -9.33 -2.87
CA ILE A 143 12.05 -10.06 -3.15
C ILE A 143 13.17 -9.08 -3.53
N VAL A 144 12.92 -8.18 -4.46
CA VAL A 144 13.93 -7.22 -4.94
C VAL A 144 14.45 -6.34 -3.81
N ILE A 145 13.57 -5.80 -2.97
CA ILE A 145 13.94 -4.97 -1.82
C ILE A 145 14.72 -5.79 -0.80
N SER A 146 14.25 -6.99 -0.44
CA SER A 146 14.95 -7.86 0.50
C SER A 146 16.37 -8.19 0.02
N VAL A 147 16.52 -8.59 -1.24
CA VAL A 147 17.82 -8.92 -1.84
C VAL A 147 18.73 -7.67 -1.87
N THR A 148 18.19 -6.51 -2.20
CA THR A 148 18.95 -5.25 -2.21
C THR A 148 19.46 -4.90 -0.81
N MET A 149 18.63 -5.04 0.22
CA MET A 149 19.04 -4.77 1.61
C MET A 149 20.11 -5.77 2.09
N ILE A 150 19.97 -7.05 1.73
CA ILE A 150 21.00 -8.07 2.03
C ILE A 150 22.32 -7.72 1.33
N PHE A 151 22.26 -7.27 0.07
CA PHE A 151 23.45 -6.86 -0.68
C PHE A 151 24.21 -5.71 0.00
N PHE A 152 23.51 -4.78 0.63
CA PHE A 152 24.13 -3.71 1.43
C PHE A 152 24.62 -4.17 2.81
N GLY A 153 24.46 -5.45 3.17
CA GLY A 153 24.97 -6.01 4.43
C GLY A 153 23.96 -5.96 5.59
N MET A 154 22.67 -5.74 5.30
CA MET A 154 21.64 -5.87 6.32
C MET A 154 21.41 -7.35 6.67
N ARG A 155 21.12 -7.65 7.94
CA ARG A 155 20.78 -9.01 8.36
C ARG A 155 19.56 -9.52 7.60
N THR A 156 19.60 -10.76 7.15
CA THR A 156 18.56 -11.36 6.31
C THR A 156 17.14 -11.19 6.87
N GLN A 157 16.97 -11.33 8.19
CA GLN A 157 15.67 -11.16 8.83
C GLN A 157 15.11 -9.73 8.71
N ASP A 158 15.97 -8.73 8.91
CA ASP A 158 15.60 -7.32 8.85
C ASP A 158 15.34 -6.88 7.40
N ALA A 159 16.18 -7.32 6.48
CA ALA A 159 16.02 -7.11 5.05
C ALA A 159 14.70 -7.70 4.52
N PHE A 160 14.39 -8.93 4.93
CA PHE A 160 13.12 -9.59 4.59
C PHE A 160 11.93 -8.83 5.17
N PHE A 161 12.04 -8.31 6.40
CA PHE A 161 10.98 -7.55 7.03
C PHE A 161 10.71 -6.22 6.30
N ILE A 162 11.75 -5.50 5.87
CA ILE A 162 11.62 -4.29 5.04
C ILE A 162 10.94 -4.62 3.71
N GLY A 163 11.40 -5.67 3.02
CA GLY A 163 10.79 -6.10 1.77
C GLY A 163 9.33 -6.48 1.94
N LEU A 164 8.99 -7.16 3.05
CA LEU A 164 7.64 -7.53 3.38
C LEU A 164 6.74 -6.31 3.64
N ILE A 165 7.20 -5.34 4.44
CA ILE A 165 6.47 -4.09 4.66
C ILE A 165 6.15 -3.44 3.32
N MET A 166 7.16 -3.27 2.46
CA MET A 166 6.98 -2.62 1.16
C MET A 166 6.06 -3.41 0.24
N GLY A 167 6.22 -4.75 0.16
CA GLY A 167 5.37 -5.59 -0.67
C GLY A 167 3.91 -5.58 -0.21
N VAL A 168 3.66 -5.67 1.10
CA VAL A 168 2.29 -5.62 1.65
C VAL A 168 1.67 -4.24 1.47
N MET A 169 2.42 -3.18 1.78
CA MET A 169 1.91 -1.80 1.63
C MET A 169 1.66 -1.45 0.17
N ASN A 170 2.43 -1.98 -0.79
CA ASN A 170 2.24 -1.73 -2.22
C ASN A 170 0.84 -2.10 -2.74
N VAL A 171 0.09 -2.94 -2.02
CA VAL A 171 -1.30 -3.28 -2.37
C VAL A 171 -2.22 -2.05 -2.33
N VAL A 172 -1.88 -1.03 -1.52
CA VAL A 172 -2.62 0.24 -1.46
C VAL A 172 -1.95 1.26 -2.39
N PRO A 173 -2.56 1.61 -3.54
CA PRO A 173 -1.95 2.55 -4.48
C PRO A 173 -1.67 3.91 -3.84
N TYR A 174 -0.56 4.53 -4.22
CA TYR A 174 -0.04 5.83 -3.75
C TYR A 174 0.30 5.88 -2.26
N ALA A 175 -0.64 5.55 -1.38
CA ALA A 175 -0.44 5.61 0.07
C ALA A 175 0.53 4.52 0.56
N GLY A 176 0.45 3.34 -0.02
CA GLY A 176 1.26 2.18 0.38
C GLY A 176 2.75 2.40 0.28
N PRO A 177 3.29 2.77 -0.90
CA PRO A 177 4.71 3.05 -1.05
C PRO A 177 5.23 4.17 -0.14
N LEU A 178 4.40 5.20 0.13
CA LEU A 178 4.76 6.28 1.03
C LEU A 178 4.86 5.79 2.49
N ILE A 179 3.80 5.15 2.97
CA ILE A 179 3.75 4.62 4.35
C ILE A 179 4.81 3.53 4.53
N GLY A 180 4.89 2.58 3.61
CA GLY A 180 5.88 1.50 3.63
C GLY A 180 7.31 2.02 3.57
N GLY A 181 7.56 3.06 2.76
CA GLY A 181 8.85 3.73 2.65
C GLY A 181 9.28 4.38 3.97
N VAL A 182 8.39 5.16 4.59
CA VAL A 182 8.65 5.77 5.91
C VAL A 182 8.91 4.70 6.97
N MET A 183 8.09 3.66 7.05
CA MET A 183 8.31 2.55 7.99
C MET A 183 9.62 1.82 7.75
N SER A 184 10.01 1.62 6.50
CA SER A 184 11.25 0.95 6.11
C SER A 184 12.48 1.76 6.50
N VAL A 185 12.48 3.07 6.25
CA VAL A 185 13.56 3.98 6.65
C VAL A 185 13.68 4.00 8.19
N PHE A 186 12.54 4.01 8.88
CA PHE A 186 12.53 3.94 10.34
C PHE A 186 13.09 2.60 10.87
N MET A 187 12.82 1.48 10.19
CA MET A 187 13.46 0.20 10.51
C MET A 187 14.99 0.30 10.46
N GLY A 188 15.56 1.09 9.56
CA GLY A 188 17.00 1.34 9.51
C GLY A 188 17.57 2.01 10.76
N VAL A 189 16.76 2.73 11.54
CA VAL A 189 17.15 3.27 12.85
C VAL A 189 17.27 2.17 13.89
N VAL A 190 16.30 1.25 13.88
CA VAL A 190 16.22 0.13 14.85
C VAL A 190 17.26 -0.95 14.55
N THR A 191 17.51 -1.19 13.26
CA THR A 191 18.39 -2.26 12.78
C THR A 191 19.38 -1.69 11.75
N PRO A 192 20.41 -0.94 12.23
CA PRO A 192 21.41 -0.37 11.32
C PRO A 192 22.20 -1.47 10.61
N ILE A 193 22.62 -1.18 9.38
CA ILE A 193 23.47 -2.07 8.59
C ILE A 193 24.82 -2.17 9.29
N GLU A 194 25.39 -3.38 9.37
CA GLU A 194 26.67 -3.62 10.01
C GLU A 194 27.78 -2.78 9.38
N GLY A 195 28.54 -2.06 10.21
CA GLY A 195 29.60 -1.16 9.77
C GLY A 195 29.13 0.20 9.26
N MET A 196 27.84 0.51 9.29
CA MET A 196 27.29 1.82 8.90
C MET A 196 26.71 2.56 10.11
N THR A 197 26.79 3.89 10.07
CA THR A 197 26.06 4.72 11.04
C THR A 197 24.57 4.67 10.72
N THR A 198 23.71 4.92 11.72
CA THR A 198 22.26 4.98 11.57
C THR A 198 21.83 5.91 10.42
N GLY A 199 22.45 7.10 10.33
CA GLY A 199 22.17 8.05 9.25
C GLY A 199 22.49 7.48 7.86
N HIS A 200 23.67 6.86 7.69
CA HIS A 200 24.02 6.21 6.42
C HIS A 200 23.05 5.07 6.07
N THR A 201 22.65 4.25 7.05
CA THR A 201 21.66 3.20 6.83
C THR A 201 20.32 3.77 6.33
N MET A 202 19.84 4.86 6.94
CA MET A 202 18.62 5.53 6.49
C MET A 202 18.74 6.03 5.04
N PHE A 203 19.86 6.64 4.68
CA PHE A 203 20.11 7.10 3.30
C PHE A 203 20.19 5.93 2.30
N VAL A 204 20.83 4.83 2.66
CA VAL A 204 20.90 3.63 1.82
C VAL A 204 19.50 3.05 1.60
N ILE A 205 18.70 2.91 2.66
CA ILE A 205 17.32 2.41 2.54
C ILE A 205 16.49 3.36 1.68
N ALA A 206 16.44 4.64 2.01
CA ALA A 206 15.65 5.63 1.27
C ALA A 206 16.04 5.71 -0.21
N GLY A 207 17.35 5.80 -0.51
CA GLY A 207 17.87 5.83 -1.87
C GLY A 207 17.54 4.58 -2.66
N SER A 208 17.71 3.40 -2.05
CA SER A 208 17.37 2.12 -2.67
C SER A 208 15.89 2.02 -2.98
N LEU A 209 15.04 2.40 -2.03
CA LEU A 209 13.58 2.39 -2.23
C LEU A 209 13.14 3.35 -3.33
N LEU A 210 13.73 4.54 -3.43
CA LEU A 210 13.44 5.49 -4.51
C LEU A 210 13.84 4.92 -5.89
N ILE A 211 15.01 4.30 -5.99
CA ILE A 211 15.48 3.68 -7.25
C ILE A 211 14.57 2.51 -7.63
N ILE A 212 14.27 1.61 -6.67
CA ILE A 212 13.41 0.46 -6.91
C ILE A 212 11.99 0.92 -7.27
N LYS A 213 11.47 1.97 -6.60
CA LYS A 213 10.16 2.54 -6.94
C LYS A 213 10.16 3.16 -8.34
N GLY A 214 11.21 3.85 -8.73
CA GLY A 214 11.37 4.31 -10.12
C GLY A 214 11.35 3.14 -11.10
N PHE A 215 12.08 2.06 -10.83
CA PHE A 215 12.04 0.85 -11.66
C PHE A 215 10.62 0.21 -11.69
N ASP A 216 9.95 0.16 -10.57
CA ASP A 216 8.57 -0.31 -10.48
C ASP A 216 7.64 0.51 -11.38
N ASP A 217 7.64 1.83 -11.23
CA ASP A 217 6.73 2.72 -11.97
C ASP A 217 6.98 2.75 -13.48
N PHE A 218 8.26 2.67 -13.91
CA PHE A 218 8.63 2.78 -15.33
C PHE A 218 8.76 1.44 -16.06
N VAL A 219 8.99 0.33 -15.36
CA VAL A 219 9.25 -0.98 -15.97
C VAL A 219 8.25 -2.05 -15.52
N LEU A 220 8.12 -2.28 -14.21
CA LEU A 220 7.27 -3.36 -13.70
C LEU A 220 5.80 -3.09 -13.97
N GLN A 221 5.32 -1.91 -13.59
CA GLN A 221 3.91 -1.56 -13.76
C GLN A 221 3.46 -1.60 -15.23
N PRO A 222 4.14 -0.97 -16.20
CA PRO A 222 3.76 -1.09 -17.60
C PRO A 222 3.79 -2.54 -18.12
N THR A 223 4.73 -3.34 -17.64
CA THR A 223 4.89 -4.73 -18.09
C THR A 223 3.80 -5.65 -17.52
N LEU A 224 3.51 -5.54 -16.23
CA LEU A 224 2.53 -6.38 -15.55
C LEU A 224 1.09 -5.96 -15.85
N TYR A 225 0.88 -4.71 -16.19
CA TYR A 225 -0.45 -4.11 -16.27
C TYR A 225 -0.73 -3.43 -17.62
N SER A 226 -0.12 -3.93 -18.71
CA SER A 226 -0.27 -3.37 -20.06
C SER A 226 -1.73 -3.21 -20.53
N GLU A 227 -2.68 -3.91 -19.87
CA GLU A 227 -4.12 -3.82 -20.14
C GLU A 227 -4.94 -3.38 -18.91
N ARG A 228 -4.39 -2.56 -18.03
CA ARG A 228 -5.13 -2.06 -16.85
C ARG A 228 -6.38 -1.29 -17.25
N VAL A 229 -7.29 -1.25 -16.27
CA VAL A 229 -8.41 -0.30 -16.25
C VAL A 229 -7.89 1.05 -16.77
N LYS A 230 -8.18 1.33 -18.05
CA LYS A 230 -7.70 2.54 -18.75
C LYS A 230 -8.45 3.77 -18.25
N ALA A 231 -8.39 3.99 -16.93
CA ALA A 231 -8.94 5.17 -16.26
C ALA A 231 -7.88 6.25 -16.15
N HIS A 232 -8.30 7.50 -16.13
CA HIS A 232 -7.38 8.61 -15.91
C HIS A 232 -6.80 8.52 -14.48
N PRO A 233 -5.49 8.77 -14.27
CA PRO A 233 -4.88 8.71 -12.92
C PRO A 233 -5.62 9.54 -11.88
N LEU A 234 -6.15 10.71 -12.27
CA LEU A 234 -6.95 11.56 -11.40
C LEU A 234 -8.25 10.87 -10.94
N GLU A 235 -8.92 10.11 -11.82
CA GLU A 235 -10.13 9.34 -11.46
C GLU A 235 -9.80 8.33 -10.38
N ILE A 236 -8.74 7.56 -10.57
CA ILE A 236 -8.28 6.55 -9.61
C ILE A 236 -7.93 7.20 -8.28
N PHE A 237 -7.21 8.33 -8.31
CA PHE A 237 -6.85 9.06 -7.10
C PHE A 237 -8.07 9.53 -6.31
N ILE A 238 -9.07 10.13 -6.99
CA ILE A 238 -10.32 10.58 -6.36
C ILE A 238 -11.10 9.40 -5.76
N VAL A 239 -11.19 8.28 -6.50
CA VAL A 239 -11.88 7.07 -6.03
C VAL A 239 -11.20 6.52 -4.76
N ILE A 240 -9.87 6.48 -4.72
CA ILE A 240 -9.11 6.05 -3.54
C ILE A 240 -9.36 6.98 -2.35
N LEU A 241 -9.38 8.31 -2.56
CA LEU A 241 -9.66 9.26 -1.49
C LEU A 241 -11.08 9.08 -0.93
N ILE A 242 -12.09 8.94 -1.81
CA ILE A 242 -13.46 8.73 -1.39
C ILE A 242 -13.59 7.39 -0.64
N ALA A 243 -13.07 6.31 -1.20
CA ALA A 243 -13.13 4.99 -0.57
C ALA A 243 -12.36 4.95 0.76
N GLY A 244 -11.22 5.64 0.83
CA GLY A 244 -10.45 5.80 2.05
C GLY A 244 -11.19 6.56 3.15
N SER A 245 -11.92 7.61 2.79
CA SER A 245 -12.73 8.37 3.75
C SER A 245 -13.94 7.58 4.26
N LEU A 246 -14.48 6.64 3.46
CA LEU A 246 -15.65 5.83 3.83
C LEU A 246 -15.28 4.60 4.68
N ALA A 247 -14.20 3.91 4.33
CA ALA A 247 -13.84 2.63 4.94
C ALA A 247 -12.34 2.48 5.27
N GLY A 248 -11.61 3.59 5.38
CA GLY A 248 -10.19 3.60 5.75
C GLY A 248 -9.32 2.80 4.77
N ILE A 249 -8.35 2.06 5.29
CA ILE A 249 -7.39 1.26 4.50
C ILE A 249 -8.12 0.20 3.66
N VAL A 250 -9.14 -0.45 4.19
CA VAL A 250 -9.94 -1.45 3.46
C VAL A 250 -10.66 -0.80 2.27
N GLY A 251 -11.20 0.41 2.47
CA GLY A 251 -11.78 1.20 1.38
C GLY A 251 -10.77 1.50 0.27
N MET A 252 -9.56 1.94 0.62
CA MET A 252 -8.49 2.20 -0.36
C MET A 252 -8.11 0.94 -1.15
N LEU A 253 -7.99 -0.21 -0.48
CA LEU A 253 -7.71 -1.51 -1.09
C LEU A 253 -8.77 -1.91 -2.14
N LEU A 254 -10.03 -1.72 -1.79
CA LEU A 254 -11.17 -2.09 -2.62
C LEU A 254 -11.59 -1.00 -3.62
N ALA A 255 -10.94 0.15 -3.60
CA ALA A 255 -11.29 1.31 -4.43
C ALA A 255 -11.28 0.97 -5.94
N ILE A 256 -10.18 0.44 -6.43
CA ILE A 256 -10.02 0.09 -7.85
C ILE A 256 -10.95 -1.07 -8.27
N PRO A 257 -11.03 -2.19 -7.53
CA PRO A 257 -12.02 -3.23 -7.78
C PRO A 257 -13.45 -2.72 -7.87
N SER A 258 -13.88 -1.95 -6.86
CA SER A 258 -15.24 -1.42 -6.81
C SER A 258 -15.54 -0.46 -7.97
N TYR A 259 -14.59 0.43 -8.28
CA TYR A 259 -14.71 1.33 -9.42
C TYR A 259 -14.79 0.59 -10.76
N THR A 260 -13.99 -0.48 -10.92
CA THR A 260 -14.03 -1.35 -12.10
C THR A 260 -15.41 -2.00 -12.28
N VAL A 261 -15.96 -2.55 -11.19
CA VAL A 261 -17.32 -3.13 -11.19
C VAL A 261 -18.32 -2.07 -11.63
N LEU A 262 -18.32 -0.90 -11.00
CA LEU A 262 -19.23 0.19 -11.34
C LEU A 262 -19.13 0.61 -12.81
N ARG A 263 -17.93 0.72 -13.36
CA ARG A 263 -17.71 1.09 -14.77
C ARG A 263 -18.25 0.03 -15.73
N VAL A 264 -18.00 -1.25 -15.44
CA VAL A 264 -18.50 -2.35 -16.29
C VAL A 264 -20.03 -2.38 -16.27
N PHE A 265 -20.65 -2.28 -15.11
CA PHE A 265 -22.10 -2.21 -15.01
C PHE A 265 -22.65 -0.96 -15.70
N ALA A 266 -22.04 0.20 -15.53
CA ALA A 266 -22.42 1.41 -16.24
C ALA A 266 -22.38 1.23 -17.75
N LYS A 267 -21.35 0.58 -18.30
CA LYS A 267 -21.20 0.28 -19.72
C LYS A 267 -22.33 -0.63 -20.23
N GLU A 268 -22.64 -1.72 -19.53
CA GLU A 268 -23.62 -2.69 -19.98
C GLU A 268 -25.07 -2.18 -19.89
N PHE A 269 -25.38 -1.35 -18.90
CA PHE A 269 -26.76 -0.91 -18.65
C PHE A 269 -27.06 0.52 -19.11
N PHE A 270 -26.05 1.38 -19.21
CA PHE A 270 -26.23 2.81 -19.48
C PHE A 270 -25.42 3.30 -20.69
N SER A 271 -25.05 2.41 -21.61
CA SER A 271 -24.24 2.73 -22.80
C SER A 271 -24.86 3.76 -23.74
N GLN A 272 -26.15 4.02 -23.65
CA GLN A 272 -26.85 5.05 -24.44
C GLN A 272 -26.56 6.50 -23.94
N PHE A 273 -26.02 6.68 -22.74
CA PHE A 273 -25.70 8.00 -22.21
C PHE A 273 -24.27 8.41 -22.62
N ARG A 274 -24.12 9.60 -23.22
CA ARG A 274 -22.81 10.14 -23.67
C ARG A 274 -21.75 10.18 -22.57
N LEU A 275 -22.15 10.49 -21.34
CA LEU A 275 -21.24 10.50 -20.19
C LEU A 275 -20.65 9.10 -19.94
N VAL A 276 -21.51 8.09 -19.95
CA VAL A 276 -21.10 6.69 -19.73
C VAL A 276 -20.22 6.22 -20.88
N GLN A 277 -20.55 6.53 -22.12
CA GLN A 277 -19.70 6.21 -23.27
C GLN A 277 -18.29 6.76 -23.08
N LYS A 278 -18.16 8.03 -22.68
CA LYS A 278 -16.87 8.69 -22.49
C LYS A 278 -16.06 8.10 -21.31
N LEU A 279 -16.73 7.72 -20.20
CA LEU A 279 -16.09 7.09 -19.04
C LEU A 279 -15.70 5.61 -19.29
N THR A 280 -16.38 4.94 -20.22
CA THR A 280 -16.18 3.50 -20.48
C THR A 280 -15.54 3.19 -21.83
N GLU A 281 -15.18 4.20 -22.61
CA GLU A 281 -14.60 4.08 -23.98
C GLU A 281 -13.36 3.18 -24.04
N LYS A 282 -12.66 3.05 -22.93
CA LYS A 282 -11.39 2.33 -22.83
C LYS A 282 -11.48 0.98 -22.09
N ILE A 283 -12.68 0.47 -21.83
CA ILE A 283 -12.89 -0.84 -21.17
C ILE A 283 -13.19 -1.93 -22.20
#